data_628c20acda9b22a77f841edc224aaae6
#
_entry.id   628c20acda9b22a77f841edc224aaae6
#
_cell.length_a   1.000
_cell.length_b   1.000
_cell.length_c   1.000
_cell.angle_alpha   90.00
_cell.angle_beta   90.00
_cell.angle_gamma   90.00
#
_symmetry.space_group_name_H-M   'P 1'
#
loop_
_entity.id
_entity.type
_entity.pdbx_description
1 polymer ?
#
loop_
_entity_poly.entity_id
_entity_poly.type
_entity_poly.pdbx_seq_one_letter_code
_entity_poly.pdbx_strand_id
1 'polypeptide(L)'
;MTASERAHALLNRVRALHDEWERVVRGIDEEAVRGPSALPGWTRAHLLSHLARNADGLVNLLTWAKSGVETPMYVGEAARDHDIEKGAYRSVEEIAEDVVGSAARLVQVAESLPDDAWQARVRARQGREIPAEFVLWLRLSETSIHLADLDLGYDFARVAELLGDEFDTVVGNAIGMYGGELPAVLLVAAEDNGYRHEWRMSEGRLTTLTGTRGEVLAWVTGRSDGSSLDGDVPALPRWL
;
A
#
# COMPACT_ATOMS: atom_id res chain seq x y z
N MET A 1 -14.13 6.82 -18.52
CA MET A 1 -13.97 7.53 -17.22
C MET A 1 -12.80 8.50 -17.32
N THR A 2 -12.98 9.74 -16.87
CA THR A 2 -11.91 10.74 -16.70
C THR A 2 -10.98 10.36 -15.55
N ALA A 3 -9.82 11.02 -15.43
CA ALA A 3 -8.91 10.83 -14.28
C ALA A 3 -9.62 11.15 -12.95
N SER A 4 -10.41 12.22 -12.91
CA SER A 4 -11.20 12.62 -11.74
C SER A 4 -12.23 11.56 -11.35
N GLU A 5 -12.99 11.02 -12.30
CA GLU A 5 -13.97 9.96 -12.02
C GLU A 5 -13.31 8.70 -11.46
N ARG A 6 -12.15 8.28 -12.01
CA ARG A 6 -11.38 7.15 -11.48
C ARG A 6 -10.87 7.42 -10.07
N ALA A 7 -10.32 8.62 -9.84
CA ALA A 7 -9.83 9.02 -8.53
C ALA A 7 -10.94 9.02 -7.47
N HIS A 8 -12.12 9.56 -7.79
CA HIS A 8 -13.26 9.56 -6.86
C HIS A 8 -13.78 8.15 -6.55
N ALA A 9 -13.82 7.25 -7.55
CA ALA A 9 -14.18 5.85 -7.31
C ALA A 9 -13.17 5.19 -6.36
N LEU A 10 -11.88 5.37 -6.62
CA LEU A 10 -10.80 4.83 -5.79
C LEU A 10 -10.76 5.43 -4.39
N LEU A 11 -11.09 6.72 -4.24
CA LEU A 11 -11.16 7.38 -2.94
C LEU A 11 -12.18 6.72 -2.00
N ASN A 12 -13.29 6.21 -2.53
CA ASN A 12 -14.27 5.46 -1.74
C ASN A 12 -13.67 4.14 -1.20
N ARG A 13 -12.82 3.47 -1.98
CA ARG A 13 -12.10 2.26 -1.51
C ARG A 13 -11.06 2.59 -0.46
N VAL A 14 -10.34 3.70 -0.66
CA VAL A 14 -9.39 4.22 0.36
C VAL A 14 -10.11 4.51 1.68
N ARG A 15 -11.30 5.15 1.63
CA ARG A 15 -12.12 5.39 2.83
C ARG A 15 -12.51 4.08 3.54
N ALA A 16 -13.00 3.11 2.80
CA ALA A 16 -13.39 1.82 3.39
C ALA A 16 -12.23 1.14 4.12
N LEU A 17 -10.99 1.23 3.59
CA LEU A 17 -9.80 0.76 4.28
C LEU A 17 -9.40 1.64 5.47
N HIS A 18 -9.61 2.96 5.40
CA HIS A 18 -9.39 3.84 6.55
C HIS A 18 -10.36 3.53 7.70
N ASP A 19 -11.63 3.24 7.40
CA ASP A 19 -12.62 2.81 8.41
C ASP A 19 -12.21 1.47 9.04
N GLU A 20 -11.65 0.54 8.25
CA GLU A 20 -11.06 -0.71 8.75
C GLU A 20 -9.90 -0.43 9.70
N TRP A 21 -8.97 0.45 9.30
CA TRP A 21 -7.84 0.86 10.14
C TRP A 21 -8.28 1.55 11.43
N GLU A 22 -9.27 2.44 11.37
CA GLU A 22 -9.82 3.08 12.58
C GLU A 22 -10.33 2.03 13.57
N ARG A 23 -11.09 1.03 13.10
CA ARG A 23 -11.59 -0.06 13.95
C ARG A 23 -10.45 -0.86 14.57
N VAL A 24 -9.41 -1.18 13.78
CA VAL A 24 -8.25 -1.93 14.24
C VAL A 24 -7.47 -1.14 15.30
N VAL A 25 -7.11 0.12 15.03
CA VAL A 25 -6.25 0.90 15.94
C VAL A 25 -6.96 1.26 17.24
N ARG A 26 -8.30 1.43 17.22
CA ARG A 26 -9.08 1.65 18.46
C ARG A 26 -9.25 0.39 19.29
N GLY A 27 -8.99 -0.79 18.72
CA GLY A 27 -9.04 -2.07 19.42
C GLY A 27 -7.70 -2.56 19.95
N ILE A 28 -6.59 -1.89 19.62
CA ILE A 28 -5.24 -2.27 20.07
C ILE A 28 -4.99 -1.67 21.45
N ASP A 29 -4.48 -2.49 22.39
CA ASP A 29 -4.02 -2.03 23.70
C ASP A 29 -2.51 -1.71 23.72
N GLU A 30 -2.03 -1.18 24.85
CA GLU A 30 -0.63 -0.76 25.02
C GLU A 30 0.35 -1.95 24.89
N GLU A 31 -0.01 -3.14 25.37
CA GLU A 31 0.84 -4.34 25.24
C GLU A 31 0.92 -4.79 23.78
N ALA A 32 -0.21 -4.90 23.11
CA ALA A 32 -0.28 -5.33 21.72
C ALA A 32 0.46 -4.36 20.76
N VAL A 33 0.33 -3.03 20.96
CA VAL A 33 0.99 -2.04 20.09
C VAL A 33 2.51 -2.09 20.20
N ARG A 34 3.06 -2.48 21.37
CA ARG A 34 4.52 -2.66 21.59
C ARG A 34 5.04 -3.99 21.05
N GLY A 35 4.18 -4.95 20.79
CA GLY A 35 4.54 -6.24 20.22
C GLY A 35 5.15 -6.12 18.81
N PRO A 36 5.82 -7.18 18.33
CA PRO A 36 6.40 -7.19 16.99
C PRO A 36 5.31 -7.16 15.91
N SER A 37 5.59 -6.51 14.79
CA SER A 37 4.86 -6.68 13.54
C SER A 37 5.49 -7.80 12.71
N ALA A 38 4.91 -8.16 11.57
CA ALA A 38 5.53 -9.09 10.63
C ALA A 38 6.76 -8.48 9.91
N LEU A 39 6.97 -7.16 10.01
CA LEU A 39 8.11 -6.49 9.40
C LEU A 39 9.35 -6.60 10.30
N PRO A 40 10.48 -7.12 9.79
CA PRO A 40 11.69 -7.28 10.59
C PRO A 40 12.15 -5.97 11.23
N GLY A 41 12.36 -5.97 12.55
CA GLY A 41 12.86 -4.83 13.31
C GLY A 41 11.79 -3.79 13.68
N TRP A 42 10.54 -3.96 13.25
CA TRP A 42 9.45 -3.05 13.56
C TRP A 42 8.45 -3.64 14.56
N THR A 43 8.09 -2.86 15.57
CA THR A 43 6.89 -3.12 16.37
C THR A 43 5.65 -2.63 15.61
N ARG A 44 4.46 -3.00 16.10
CA ARG A 44 3.20 -2.48 15.56
C ARG A 44 3.11 -0.97 15.67
N ALA A 45 3.68 -0.37 16.74
CA ALA A 45 3.78 1.08 16.88
C ALA A 45 4.57 1.74 15.74
N HIS A 46 5.69 1.15 15.30
CA HIS A 46 6.46 1.64 14.16
C HIS A 46 5.65 1.58 12.86
N LEU A 47 4.94 0.47 12.64
CA LEU A 47 4.10 0.31 11.45
C LEU A 47 2.95 1.31 11.43
N LEU A 48 2.27 1.53 12.57
CA LEU A 48 1.18 2.51 12.68
C LEU A 48 1.71 3.94 12.48
N SER A 49 2.85 4.28 13.09
CA SER A 49 3.52 5.56 12.86
C SER A 49 3.90 5.75 11.39
N HIS A 50 4.41 4.68 10.74
CA HIS A 50 4.68 4.70 9.29
C HIS A 50 3.43 5.02 8.48
N LEU A 51 2.30 4.38 8.77
CA LEU A 51 1.04 4.63 8.05
C LEU A 51 0.55 6.08 8.18
N ALA A 52 0.73 6.69 9.37
CA ALA A 52 0.42 8.09 9.58
C ALA A 52 1.35 9.00 8.76
N ARG A 53 2.66 8.77 8.81
CA ARG A 53 3.64 9.55 7.99
C ARG A 53 3.47 9.32 6.49
N ASN A 54 3.07 8.12 6.07
CA ASN A 54 2.71 7.87 4.68
C ASN A 54 1.54 8.75 4.24
N ALA A 55 0.47 8.84 5.02
CA ALA A 55 -0.67 9.71 4.70
C ALA A 55 -0.25 11.17 4.57
N ASP A 56 0.56 11.71 5.52
CA ASP A 56 1.06 13.08 5.46
C ASP A 56 1.93 13.32 4.20
N GLY A 57 2.78 12.36 3.85
CA GLY A 57 3.57 12.44 2.61
C GLY A 57 2.69 12.47 1.35
N LEU A 58 1.61 11.69 1.32
CA LEU A 58 0.66 11.70 0.22
C LEU A 58 -0.17 13.00 0.16
N VAL A 59 -0.49 13.60 1.32
CA VAL A 59 -1.08 14.96 1.40
C VAL A 59 -0.16 15.98 0.74
N ASN A 60 1.15 15.91 0.97
CA ASN A 60 2.12 16.79 0.32
C ASN A 60 2.06 16.67 -1.20
N LEU A 61 1.99 15.44 -1.74
CA LEU A 61 1.89 15.22 -3.19
C LEU A 61 0.59 15.78 -3.78
N LEU A 62 -0.55 15.58 -3.12
CA LEU A 62 -1.82 16.16 -3.58
C LEU A 62 -1.83 17.69 -3.46
N THR A 63 -1.20 18.24 -2.43
CA THR A 63 -1.03 19.68 -2.28
C THR A 63 -0.16 20.26 -3.41
N TRP A 64 0.92 19.56 -3.79
CA TRP A 64 1.71 19.93 -4.97
C TRP A 64 0.86 19.91 -6.25
N ALA A 65 0.11 18.82 -6.48
CA ALA A 65 -0.76 18.71 -7.65
C ALA A 65 -1.77 19.87 -7.73
N LYS A 66 -2.33 20.29 -6.59
CA LYS A 66 -3.30 21.38 -6.48
C LYS A 66 -2.71 22.76 -6.71
N SER A 67 -1.53 23.01 -6.15
CA SER A 67 -0.91 24.34 -6.12
C SER A 67 0.06 24.60 -7.28
N GLY A 68 0.57 23.54 -7.92
CA GLY A 68 1.70 23.59 -8.87
C GLY A 68 3.06 23.86 -8.21
N VAL A 69 3.09 24.02 -6.87
CA VAL A 69 4.34 24.26 -6.11
C VAL A 69 4.87 22.93 -5.59
N GLU A 70 6.13 22.61 -5.95
CA GLU A 70 6.77 21.37 -5.54
C GLU A 70 6.77 21.22 -4.02
N THR A 71 6.11 20.17 -3.55
CA THR A 71 6.03 19.79 -2.14
C THR A 71 6.45 18.33 -2.04
N PRO A 72 7.71 18.04 -1.68
CA PRO A 72 8.21 16.67 -1.62
C PRO A 72 7.41 15.81 -0.65
N MET A 73 7.26 14.52 -1.00
CA MET A 73 6.58 13.53 -0.13
C MET A 73 7.17 13.53 1.28
N TYR A 74 8.50 13.53 1.37
CA TYR A 74 9.27 13.66 2.62
C TYR A 74 10.39 14.68 2.42
N VAL A 75 10.83 15.30 3.51
CA VAL A 75 12.02 16.19 3.50
C VAL A 75 13.29 15.38 3.15
N GLY A 76 13.30 14.08 3.47
CA GLY A 76 14.35 13.13 3.18
C GLY A 76 14.12 11.82 3.92
N GLU A 77 14.83 10.74 3.51
CA GLU A 77 14.70 9.43 4.13
C GLU A 77 15.01 9.45 5.64
N ALA A 78 16.08 10.11 6.04
CA ALA A 78 16.46 10.20 7.45
C ALA A 78 15.41 10.93 8.30
N ALA A 79 14.76 11.96 7.75
CA ALA A 79 13.69 12.67 8.46
C ALA A 79 12.45 11.76 8.59
N ARG A 80 12.06 11.06 7.52
CA ARG A 80 10.97 10.07 7.54
C ARG A 80 11.22 9.01 8.62
N ASP A 81 12.40 8.39 8.63
CA ASP A 81 12.73 7.32 9.55
C ASP A 81 12.76 7.82 11.00
N HIS A 82 13.29 9.02 11.23
CA HIS A 82 13.24 9.68 12.54
C HIS A 82 11.81 9.92 13.01
N ASP A 83 10.92 10.39 12.14
CA ASP A 83 9.52 10.67 12.49
C ASP A 83 8.74 9.38 12.78
N ILE A 84 9.02 8.28 12.08
CA ILE A 84 8.47 6.95 12.38
C ILE A 84 8.93 6.48 13.76
N GLU A 85 10.24 6.51 14.01
CA GLU A 85 10.84 6.11 15.28
C GLU A 85 10.25 6.91 16.44
N LYS A 86 10.26 8.25 16.32
CA LYS A 86 9.69 9.14 17.34
C LYS A 86 8.19 8.87 17.57
N GLY A 87 7.43 8.62 16.50
CA GLY A 87 6.00 8.32 16.58
C GLY A 87 5.71 7.02 17.32
N ALA A 88 6.58 6.02 17.18
CA ALA A 88 6.42 4.73 17.82
C ALA A 88 6.54 4.73 19.35
N TYR A 89 7.10 5.79 19.95
CA TYR A 89 7.21 5.95 21.41
C TYR A 89 6.02 6.65 22.06
N ARG A 90 5.04 7.11 21.28
CA ARG A 90 3.82 7.73 21.83
C ARG A 90 2.92 6.72 22.50
N SER A 91 1.94 7.17 23.27
CA SER A 91 0.90 6.29 23.83
C SER A 91 0.06 5.65 22.73
N VAL A 92 -0.63 4.56 23.04
CA VAL A 92 -1.48 3.87 22.06
C VAL A 92 -2.61 4.78 21.57
N GLU A 93 -3.16 5.62 22.44
CA GLU A 93 -4.19 6.60 22.09
C GLU A 93 -3.66 7.65 21.11
N GLU A 94 -2.47 8.21 21.38
CA GLU A 94 -1.84 9.19 20.49
C GLU A 94 -1.50 8.60 19.10
N ILE A 95 -1.07 7.33 19.06
CA ILE A 95 -0.80 6.61 17.80
C ILE A 95 -2.10 6.40 17.04
N ALA A 96 -3.17 5.96 17.69
CA ALA A 96 -4.47 5.76 17.07
C ALA A 96 -5.04 7.07 16.51
N GLU A 97 -4.97 8.15 17.27
CA GLU A 97 -5.41 9.48 16.82
C GLU A 97 -4.59 9.99 15.63
N ASP A 98 -3.28 9.76 15.62
CA ASP A 98 -2.40 10.15 14.51
C ASP A 98 -2.73 9.36 13.23
N VAL A 99 -2.96 8.05 13.31
CA VAL A 99 -3.37 7.22 12.16
C VAL A 99 -4.72 7.70 11.59
N VAL A 100 -5.72 7.88 12.45
CA VAL A 100 -7.07 8.31 12.03
C VAL A 100 -7.04 9.76 11.49
N GLY A 101 -6.38 10.66 12.22
CA GLY A 101 -6.31 12.07 11.85
C GLY A 101 -5.55 12.31 10.55
N SER A 102 -4.44 11.61 10.30
CA SER A 102 -3.68 11.72 9.05
C SER A 102 -4.45 11.13 7.87
N ALA A 103 -5.16 10.02 8.06
CA ALA A 103 -6.03 9.43 7.06
C ALA A 103 -7.17 10.39 6.67
N ALA A 104 -7.80 11.04 7.65
CA ALA A 104 -8.87 12.02 7.43
C ALA A 104 -8.34 13.26 6.65
N ARG A 105 -7.14 13.76 6.98
CA ARG A 105 -6.50 14.86 6.23
C ARG A 105 -6.28 14.51 4.76
N LEU A 106 -5.80 13.29 4.49
CA LEU A 106 -5.60 12.83 3.11
C LEU A 106 -6.91 12.82 2.32
N VAL A 107 -7.97 12.28 2.90
CA VAL A 107 -9.31 12.26 2.28
C VAL A 107 -9.78 13.69 2.00
N GLN A 108 -9.69 14.60 2.98
CA GLN A 108 -10.11 15.99 2.84
C GLN A 108 -9.36 16.72 1.71
N VAL A 109 -8.06 16.52 1.60
CA VAL A 109 -7.26 17.12 0.52
C VAL A 109 -7.65 16.53 -0.82
N ALA A 110 -7.81 15.20 -0.92
CA ALA A 110 -8.26 14.53 -2.14
C ALA A 110 -9.63 15.04 -2.62
N GLU A 111 -10.61 15.20 -1.72
CA GLU A 111 -11.94 15.76 -2.03
C GLU A 111 -11.90 17.19 -2.54
N SER A 112 -10.92 17.97 -2.09
CA SER A 112 -10.75 19.36 -2.47
C SER A 112 -9.93 19.56 -3.75
N LEU A 113 -9.47 18.46 -4.38
CA LEU A 113 -8.61 18.54 -5.57
C LEU A 113 -9.45 18.89 -6.81
N PRO A 114 -9.10 19.90 -7.60
CA PRO A 114 -9.77 20.20 -8.88
C PRO A 114 -9.61 19.04 -9.87
N ASP A 115 -10.57 18.87 -10.76
CA ASP A 115 -10.60 17.74 -11.72
C ASP A 115 -9.36 17.64 -12.60
N ASP A 116 -8.82 18.78 -13.03
CA ASP A 116 -7.62 18.86 -13.86
C ASP A 116 -6.33 18.55 -13.08
N ALA A 117 -6.32 18.79 -11.77
CA ALA A 117 -5.17 18.53 -10.92
C ALA A 117 -4.86 17.02 -10.77
N TRP A 118 -5.84 16.13 -11.00
CA TRP A 118 -5.61 14.69 -10.94
C TRP A 118 -4.60 14.17 -12.00
N GLN A 119 -4.40 14.91 -13.07
CA GLN A 119 -3.40 14.57 -14.10
C GLN A 119 -2.05 15.26 -13.87
N ALA A 120 -1.95 16.19 -12.90
CA ALA A 120 -0.70 16.85 -12.58
C ALA A 120 0.39 15.82 -12.22
N ARG A 121 1.63 16.08 -12.67
CA ARG A 121 2.77 15.21 -12.38
C ARG A 121 3.37 15.60 -11.04
N VAL A 122 3.50 14.62 -10.16
CA VAL A 122 4.16 14.75 -8.86
C VAL A 122 5.24 13.68 -8.75
N ARG A 123 6.14 13.83 -7.79
CA ARG A 123 7.28 12.93 -7.62
C ARG A 123 7.15 12.18 -6.31
N ALA A 124 6.83 10.87 -6.41
CA ALA A 124 6.77 9.97 -5.28
C ALA A 124 8.17 9.67 -4.71
N ARG A 125 8.22 8.88 -3.65
CA ARG A 125 9.47 8.40 -3.05
C ARG A 125 10.42 7.85 -4.13
N GLN A 126 11.72 7.99 -3.94
CA GLN A 126 12.78 7.61 -4.89
C GLN A 126 12.76 8.35 -6.24
N GLY A 127 12.04 9.48 -6.33
CA GLY A 127 12.04 10.34 -7.51
C GLY A 127 11.15 9.87 -8.67
N ARG A 128 10.33 8.83 -8.47
CA ARG A 128 9.40 8.33 -9.51
C ARG A 128 8.32 9.36 -9.79
N GLU A 129 8.23 9.82 -11.04
CA GLU A 129 7.14 10.69 -11.47
C GLU A 129 5.86 9.90 -11.73
N ILE A 130 4.77 10.35 -11.12
CA ILE A 130 3.44 9.74 -11.22
C ILE A 130 2.37 10.81 -11.48
N PRO A 131 1.22 10.50 -12.09
CA PRO A 131 0.07 11.38 -12.07
C PRO A 131 -0.53 11.41 -10.65
N ALA A 132 -1.13 12.52 -10.26
CA ALA A 132 -1.70 12.68 -8.91
C ALA A 132 -2.80 11.64 -8.60
N GLU A 133 -3.57 11.17 -9.58
CA GLU A 133 -4.54 10.07 -9.37
C GLU A 133 -3.87 8.80 -8.84
N PHE A 134 -2.58 8.55 -9.16
CA PHE A 134 -1.85 7.39 -8.68
C PHE A 134 -1.52 7.45 -7.19
N VAL A 135 -1.58 8.63 -6.57
CA VAL A 135 -1.39 8.80 -5.12
C VAL A 135 -2.40 7.96 -4.31
N LEU A 136 -3.64 7.84 -4.80
CA LEU A 136 -4.65 7.01 -4.16
C LEU A 136 -4.34 5.51 -4.29
N TRP A 137 -3.74 5.06 -5.39
CA TRP A 137 -3.24 3.69 -5.54
C TRP A 137 -2.10 3.39 -4.56
N LEU A 138 -1.18 4.35 -4.37
CA LEU A 138 -0.13 4.20 -3.34
C LEU A 138 -0.76 4.03 -1.97
N ARG A 139 -1.76 4.86 -1.62
CA ARG A 139 -2.42 4.74 -0.31
C ARG A 139 -3.18 3.42 -0.15
N LEU A 140 -3.90 2.99 -1.19
CA LEU A 140 -4.63 1.73 -1.17
C LEU A 140 -3.67 0.54 -0.94
N SER A 141 -2.55 0.50 -1.66
CA SER A 141 -1.53 -0.55 -1.50
C SER A 141 -0.91 -0.53 -0.09
N GLU A 142 -0.50 0.62 0.42
CA GLU A 142 0.08 0.77 1.75
C GLU A 142 -0.91 0.30 2.83
N THR A 143 -2.15 0.79 2.77
CA THR A 143 -3.14 0.43 3.80
C THR A 143 -3.60 -1.01 3.72
N SER A 144 -3.68 -1.62 2.55
CA SER A 144 -4.08 -3.02 2.41
C SER A 144 -2.98 -4.00 2.84
N ILE A 145 -1.76 -3.83 2.31
CA ILE A 145 -0.64 -4.76 2.60
C ILE A 145 -0.28 -4.72 4.09
N HIS A 146 -0.24 -3.54 4.68
CA HIS A 146 0.14 -3.37 6.08
C HIS A 146 -0.89 -3.87 7.10
N LEU A 147 -2.15 -4.16 6.68
CA LEU A 147 -3.08 -4.90 7.54
C LEU A 147 -2.55 -6.30 7.87
N ALA A 148 -1.99 -7.00 6.87
CA ALA A 148 -1.36 -8.30 7.12
C ALA A 148 -0.04 -8.14 7.91
N ASP A 149 0.77 -7.12 7.59
CA ASP A 149 2.02 -6.85 8.30
C ASP A 149 1.82 -6.47 9.79
N LEU A 150 0.63 -6.00 10.17
CA LEU A 150 0.31 -5.70 11.58
C LEU A 150 0.28 -6.95 12.46
N ASP A 151 0.03 -8.13 11.87
CA ASP A 151 -0.02 -9.44 12.57
C ASP A 151 -1.04 -9.46 13.72
N LEU A 152 -2.25 -9.00 13.43
CA LEU A 152 -3.41 -8.98 14.35
C LEU A 152 -4.67 -9.57 13.67
N GLY A 153 -4.53 -10.77 13.11
CA GLY A 153 -5.66 -11.54 12.58
C GLY A 153 -6.05 -11.22 11.13
N TYR A 154 -5.28 -10.39 10.42
CA TYR A 154 -5.38 -10.22 8.98
C TYR A 154 -4.30 -11.03 8.30
N ASP A 155 -4.69 -11.90 7.39
CA ASP A 155 -3.81 -12.57 6.44
C ASP A 155 -4.00 -11.99 5.02
N PHE A 156 -3.17 -12.44 4.08
CA PHE A 156 -3.25 -11.96 2.70
C PHE A 156 -4.51 -12.44 1.96
N ALA A 157 -5.16 -13.52 2.41
CA ALA A 157 -6.45 -13.95 1.87
C ALA A 157 -7.52 -12.91 2.25
N ARG A 158 -7.56 -12.48 3.52
CA ARG A 158 -8.47 -11.43 3.98
C ARG A 158 -8.19 -10.09 3.32
N VAL A 159 -6.92 -9.73 3.14
CA VAL A 159 -6.53 -8.51 2.40
C VAL A 159 -7.04 -8.54 0.96
N ALA A 160 -6.90 -9.68 0.27
CA ALA A 160 -7.41 -9.83 -1.10
C ALA A 160 -8.95 -9.68 -1.18
N GLU A 161 -9.69 -10.18 -0.19
CA GLU A 161 -11.14 -9.95 -0.08
C GLU A 161 -11.47 -8.46 0.11
N LEU A 162 -10.76 -7.77 0.99
CA LEU A 162 -10.94 -6.35 1.24
C LEU A 162 -10.65 -5.49 0.02
N LEU A 163 -9.68 -5.87 -0.80
CA LEU A 163 -9.37 -5.20 -2.06
C LEU A 163 -10.49 -5.36 -3.10
N GLY A 164 -11.17 -6.50 -3.13
CA GLY A 164 -12.26 -6.75 -4.08
C GLY A 164 -11.83 -6.53 -5.52
N ASP A 165 -12.54 -5.67 -6.25
CA ASP A 165 -12.29 -5.38 -7.67
C ASP A 165 -10.95 -4.66 -7.92
N GLU A 166 -10.37 -4.04 -6.89
CA GLU A 166 -9.09 -3.32 -7.00
C GLU A 166 -7.87 -4.26 -6.92
N PHE A 167 -8.09 -5.53 -6.54
CA PHE A 167 -7.04 -6.51 -6.31
C PHE A 167 -6.08 -6.63 -7.50
N ASP A 168 -6.62 -6.80 -8.70
CA ASP A 168 -5.81 -7.01 -9.93
C ASP A 168 -4.87 -5.84 -10.20
N THR A 169 -5.38 -4.62 -9.98
CA THR A 169 -4.60 -3.39 -10.15
C THR A 169 -3.54 -3.24 -9.07
N VAL A 170 -3.86 -3.60 -7.82
CA VAL A 170 -2.87 -3.55 -6.71
C VAL A 170 -1.72 -4.52 -6.98
N VAL A 171 -1.99 -5.75 -7.43
CA VAL A 171 -0.94 -6.72 -7.82
C VAL A 171 -0.13 -6.20 -9.01
N GLY A 172 -0.79 -5.68 -10.04
CA GLY A 172 -0.10 -5.09 -11.20
C GLY A 172 0.79 -3.92 -10.82
N ASN A 173 0.33 -3.03 -9.93
CA ASN A 173 1.11 -1.94 -9.39
C ASN A 173 2.30 -2.44 -8.55
N ALA A 174 2.10 -3.48 -7.73
CA ALA A 174 3.17 -4.10 -6.95
C ALA A 174 4.27 -4.66 -7.86
N ILE A 175 3.91 -5.37 -8.93
CA ILE A 175 4.86 -5.82 -9.95
C ILE A 175 5.61 -4.63 -10.57
N GLY A 176 4.91 -3.55 -10.90
CA GLY A 176 5.48 -2.32 -11.47
C GLY A 176 6.37 -1.52 -10.52
N MET A 177 6.38 -1.81 -9.22
CA MET A 177 7.26 -1.17 -8.23
C MET A 177 8.67 -1.74 -8.21
N TYR A 178 8.89 -2.92 -8.74
CA TYR A 178 10.24 -3.48 -8.84
C TYR A 178 11.11 -2.66 -9.80
N GLY A 179 12.25 -2.19 -9.31
CA GLY A 179 13.16 -1.33 -10.07
C GLY A 179 14.21 -2.08 -10.90
N GLY A 180 14.14 -3.41 -10.99
CA GLY A 180 15.12 -4.28 -11.67
C GLY A 180 14.48 -5.21 -12.69
N GLU A 181 15.31 -6.08 -13.27
CA GLU A 181 14.82 -7.13 -14.14
C GLU A 181 14.02 -8.16 -13.33
N LEU A 182 12.75 -8.33 -13.71
CA LEU A 182 11.90 -9.36 -13.15
C LEU A 182 12.09 -10.69 -13.90
N PRO A 183 11.91 -11.83 -13.23
CA PRO A 183 11.91 -13.12 -13.91
C PRO A 183 10.76 -13.20 -14.91
N ALA A 184 10.96 -13.99 -15.98
CA ALA A 184 9.94 -14.23 -16.99
C ALA A 184 8.86 -15.17 -16.45
N VAL A 185 7.88 -14.62 -15.76
CA VAL A 185 6.79 -15.32 -15.09
C VAL A 185 5.44 -14.88 -15.66
N LEU A 186 4.58 -15.87 -15.92
CA LEU A 186 3.13 -15.68 -16.00
C LEU A 186 2.55 -16.00 -14.62
N LEU A 187 2.23 -14.96 -13.85
CA LEU A 187 1.63 -15.09 -12.54
C LEU A 187 0.12 -15.21 -12.68
N VAL A 188 -0.47 -16.22 -12.08
CA VAL A 188 -1.89 -16.55 -12.18
C VAL A 188 -2.49 -16.61 -10.78
N ALA A 189 -3.51 -15.78 -10.52
CA ALA A 189 -4.38 -15.97 -9.37
C ALA A 189 -5.66 -16.66 -9.82
N ALA A 190 -6.01 -17.77 -9.16
CA ALA A 190 -7.21 -18.54 -9.46
C ALA A 190 -7.84 -19.06 -8.17
N GLU A 191 -9.17 -19.07 -8.11
CA GLU A 191 -9.94 -19.54 -6.96
C GLU A 191 -11.12 -20.42 -7.42
N ASP A 192 -11.61 -21.28 -6.54
CA ASP A 192 -12.71 -22.22 -6.79
C ASP A 192 -14.05 -21.52 -7.14
N ASN A 193 -14.19 -20.24 -6.77
CA ASN A 193 -15.35 -19.40 -7.08
C ASN A 193 -15.41 -18.95 -8.56
N GLY A 194 -14.43 -19.38 -9.38
CA GLY A 194 -14.31 -19.01 -10.79
C GLY A 194 -13.49 -17.77 -11.06
N TYR A 195 -12.94 -17.12 -10.04
CA TYR A 195 -12.01 -16.01 -10.25
C TYR A 195 -10.73 -16.51 -10.91
N ARG A 196 -10.24 -15.78 -11.93
CA ARG A 196 -8.95 -15.99 -12.58
C ARG A 196 -8.43 -14.72 -13.19
N HIS A 197 -7.21 -14.35 -12.86
CA HIS A 197 -6.49 -13.23 -13.47
C HIS A 197 -5.02 -13.60 -13.71
N GLU A 198 -4.40 -12.96 -14.70
CA GLU A 198 -3.04 -13.26 -15.13
C GLU A 198 -2.22 -11.98 -15.28
N TRP A 199 -1.00 -11.97 -14.73
CA TRP A 199 -0.03 -10.90 -14.91
C TRP A 199 1.24 -11.46 -15.55
N ARG A 200 1.69 -10.79 -16.61
CA ARG A 200 3.00 -11.06 -17.21
C ARG A 200 4.03 -10.17 -16.53
N MET A 201 4.98 -10.74 -15.80
CA MET A 201 5.97 -9.96 -15.04
C MET A 201 7.10 -9.42 -15.91
N SER A 202 7.54 -10.17 -16.91
CA SER A 202 8.52 -9.69 -17.92
C SER A 202 8.42 -10.47 -19.22
N GLU A 203 9.19 -10.08 -20.23
CA GLU A 203 9.28 -10.76 -21.51
C GLU A 203 10.19 -12.00 -21.42
N GLY A 204 10.04 -12.95 -22.34
CA GLY A 204 10.88 -14.16 -22.46
C GLY A 204 10.10 -15.46 -22.39
N ARG A 205 10.83 -16.56 -22.14
CA ARG A 205 10.21 -17.87 -21.94
C ARG A 205 9.59 -17.91 -20.53
N LEU A 206 8.28 -17.89 -20.47
CA LEU A 206 7.54 -17.79 -19.22
C LEU A 206 7.54 -19.13 -18.45
N THR A 207 7.78 -19.04 -17.16
CA THR A 207 7.35 -20.03 -16.16
C THR A 207 6.00 -19.60 -15.62
N THR A 208 5.03 -20.51 -15.55
CA THR A 208 3.73 -20.21 -14.95
C THR A 208 3.78 -20.50 -13.45
N LEU A 209 3.32 -19.54 -12.66
CA LEU A 209 3.08 -19.71 -11.23
C LEU A 209 1.59 -19.50 -10.95
N THR A 210 0.98 -20.43 -10.23
CA THR A 210 -0.44 -20.34 -9.89
C THR A 210 -0.65 -20.40 -8.39
N GLY A 211 -1.58 -19.59 -7.88
CA GLY A 211 -1.98 -19.59 -6.47
C GLY A 211 -3.31 -18.90 -6.26
N THR A 212 -3.78 -18.86 -5.03
CA THR A 212 -4.89 -18.01 -4.62
C THR A 212 -4.52 -16.54 -4.68
N ARG A 213 -5.50 -15.64 -4.61
CA ARG A 213 -5.24 -14.20 -4.55
C ARG A 213 -4.31 -13.82 -3.38
N GLY A 214 -4.54 -14.41 -2.20
CA GLY A 214 -3.71 -14.14 -1.02
C GLY A 214 -2.25 -14.58 -1.21
N GLU A 215 -2.03 -15.79 -1.74
CA GLU A 215 -0.68 -16.33 -2.00
C GLU A 215 0.07 -15.49 -3.03
N VAL A 216 -0.60 -15.11 -4.11
CA VAL A 216 -0.04 -14.23 -5.15
C VAL A 216 0.35 -12.87 -4.56
N LEU A 217 -0.52 -12.24 -3.78
CA LEU A 217 -0.23 -10.94 -3.17
C LEU A 217 0.93 -11.03 -2.17
N ALA A 218 0.95 -12.04 -1.32
CA ALA A 218 2.03 -12.26 -0.36
C ALA A 218 3.39 -12.43 -1.05
N TRP A 219 3.43 -13.23 -2.13
CA TRP A 219 4.68 -13.45 -2.87
C TRP A 219 5.15 -12.21 -3.62
N VAL A 220 4.28 -11.56 -4.40
CA VAL A 220 4.66 -10.40 -5.20
C VAL A 220 5.05 -9.19 -4.35
N THR A 221 4.65 -9.15 -3.08
CA THR A 221 5.03 -8.11 -2.13
C THR A 221 6.19 -8.51 -1.21
N GLY A 222 6.81 -9.68 -1.45
CA GLY A 222 7.97 -10.16 -0.69
C GLY A 222 7.66 -10.62 0.73
N ARG A 223 6.38 -10.94 1.03
CA ARG A 223 5.92 -11.44 2.34
C ARG A 223 5.87 -12.96 2.41
N SER A 224 6.08 -13.64 1.31
CA SER A 224 6.30 -15.10 1.27
C SER A 224 7.42 -15.45 0.32
N ASP A 225 7.98 -16.64 0.51
CA ASP A 225 8.98 -17.23 -0.39
C ASP A 225 8.37 -17.86 -1.65
N GLY A 226 7.02 -17.87 -1.72
CA GLY A 226 6.26 -18.47 -2.82
C GLY A 226 6.08 -19.97 -2.73
N SER A 227 6.51 -20.64 -1.65
CA SER A 227 6.40 -22.10 -1.48
C SER A 227 4.96 -22.64 -1.56
N SER A 228 3.96 -21.77 -1.40
CA SER A 228 2.54 -22.09 -1.57
C SER A 228 2.06 -21.99 -3.03
N LEU A 229 2.85 -21.39 -3.93
CA LEU A 229 2.50 -21.29 -5.34
C LEU A 229 2.85 -22.60 -6.07
N ASP A 230 2.00 -22.98 -7.01
CA ASP A 230 2.29 -24.09 -7.91
C ASP A 230 3.17 -23.63 -9.08
N GLY A 231 4.31 -24.29 -9.28
CA GLY A 231 5.29 -24.00 -10.32
C GLY A 231 6.71 -23.82 -9.79
N ASP A 232 7.65 -23.56 -10.70
CA ASP A 232 9.05 -23.27 -10.37
C ASP A 232 9.20 -21.80 -9.94
N VAL A 233 9.21 -21.56 -8.62
CA VAL A 233 9.24 -20.23 -8.04
C VAL A 233 10.63 -19.59 -8.13
N PRO A 234 10.81 -18.53 -8.92
CA PRO A 234 12.08 -17.84 -9.00
C PRO A 234 12.26 -16.87 -7.81
N ALA A 235 13.50 -16.53 -7.50
CA ALA A 235 13.78 -15.45 -6.58
C ALA A 235 13.33 -14.12 -7.16
N LEU A 236 12.62 -13.31 -6.37
CA LEU A 236 12.34 -11.92 -6.69
C LEU A 236 13.46 -11.00 -6.17
N PRO A 237 13.69 -9.85 -6.83
CA PRO A 237 14.48 -8.78 -6.23
C PRO A 237 13.89 -8.39 -4.87
N ARG A 238 14.70 -7.73 -4.04
CA ARG A 238 14.20 -7.25 -2.75
C ARG A 238 13.04 -6.28 -2.98
N TRP A 239 11.93 -6.51 -2.27
CA TRP A 239 10.83 -5.55 -2.19
C TRP A 239 11.29 -4.25 -1.53
N LEU A 240 10.74 -3.11 -1.94
CA LEU A 240 11.11 -1.75 -1.50
C LEU A 240 11.04 -1.52 0.01
#